data_689d6f7a621815e495ce36f327c7918e
#
_entry.id   689d6f7a621815e495ce36f327c7918e
#
_cell.length_a   1.000
_cell.length_b   1.000
_cell.length_c   1.000
_cell.angle_alpha   90.00
_cell.angle_beta   90.00
_cell.angle_gamma   90.00
#
_symmetry.space_group_name_H-M   'P 1'
#
loop_
_entity.id
_entity.type
_entity.pdbx_description
1 polymer ?
#
loop_
_entity_poly.entity_id
_entity_poly.type
_entity_poly.pdbx_seq_one_letter_code
_entity_poly.pdbx_strand_id
1 'polypeptide(L)'
;MVKDQIRWKLLKDFKKGKFCFLIGVDNWSIELQKSEFYSLYLLLLKINEQLLVIKNELMDEEFISLELERLPWYVELEGKKNEWSLRFVFESQDQTRSFEMYWPIPIAQDLFNEIKNMWESMD
;
A
#
# COMPACT_ATOMS: atom_id res chain seq x y z
N MET A 1 19.15 23.24 9.62
CA MET A 1 18.44 22.87 8.38
C MET A 1 17.37 21.84 8.72
N VAL A 2 16.15 22.14 8.35
CA VAL A 2 15.06 21.19 8.59
C VAL A 2 15.09 20.15 7.47
N LYS A 3 15.16 18.89 7.87
CA LYS A 3 15.13 17.79 6.92
C LYS A 3 13.68 17.57 6.48
N ASP A 4 13.45 17.54 5.17
CA ASP A 4 12.12 17.29 4.63
C ASP A 4 11.65 15.91 5.04
N GLN A 5 10.44 15.86 5.59
CA GLN A 5 9.82 14.59 5.93
C GLN A 5 8.95 14.12 4.77
N ILE A 6 9.03 12.83 4.47
CA ILE A 6 8.14 12.21 3.50
C ILE A 6 6.74 12.19 4.11
N ARG A 7 5.78 12.73 3.37
CA ARG A 7 4.39 12.82 3.81
C ARG A 7 3.51 11.96 2.92
N TRP A 8 2.44 11.47 3.50
CA TRP A 8 1.45 10.71 2.76
C TRP A 8 0.05 11.32 2.95
N LYS A 9 -0.85 11.00 2.01
CA LYS A 9 -2.26 11.39 2.04
C LYS A 9 -3.12 10.19 1.74
N LEU A 10 -4.27 10.13 2.39
CA LEU A 10 -5.28 9.13 2.10
C LEU A 10 -6.64 9.79 2.27
N LEU A 11 -7.40 9.88 1.18
CA LEU A 11 -8.69 10.56 1.16
C LEU A 11 -9.74 9.69 0.51
N LYS A 12 -10.98 9.84 0.97
CA LYS A 12 -12.15 9.27 0.30
C LYS A 12 -13.21 10.36 0.14
N ASP A 13 -13.86 10.39 -1.01
CA ASP A 13 -14.94 11.34 -1.28
C ASP A 13 -15.91 10.71 -2.28
N PHE A 14 -16.98 10.13 -1.76
CA PHE A 14 -17.99 9.45 -2.59
C PHE A 14 -18.78 10.42 -3.48
N LYS A 15 -18.74 11.72 -3.19
CA LYS A 15 -19.34 12.74 -4.04
C LYS A 15 -18.55 12.98 -5.32
N LYS A 16 -17.29 12.55 -5.34
CA LYS A 16 -16.39 12.74 -6.47
C LYS A 16 -16.68 11.79 -7.63
N GLY A 17 -17.58 10.81 -7.43
CA GLY A 17 -17.95 9.85 -8.46
C GLY A 17 -17.08 8.61 -8.50
N LYS A 18 -16.71 8.18 -9.71
CA LYS A 18 -16.05 6.90 -9.93
C LYS A 18 -14.70 6.77 -9.21
N PHE A 19 -13.89 7.83 -9.22
CA PHE A 19 -12.56 7.83 -8.60
C PHE A 19 -12.62 8.50 -7.24
N CYS A 20 -13.17 7.78 -6.28
CA CYS A 20 -13.51 8.33 -4.97
C CYS A 20 -12.44 8.15 -3.89
N PHE A 21 -11.35 7.47 -4.21
CA PHE A 21 -10.21 7.30 -3.29
C PHE A 21 -8.96 7.95 -3.87
N LEU A 22 -8.16 8.56 -3.00
CA LEU A 22 -6.89 9.17 -3.38
C LEU A 22 -5.81 8.70 -2.42
N ILE A 23 -4.69 8.24 -2.97
CA ILE A 23 -3.49 7.91 -2.21
C ILE A 23 -2.36 8.77 -2.74
N GLY A 24 -1.64 9.42 -1.83
CA GLY A 24 -0.48 10.22 -2.20
C GLY A 24 0.70 9.98 -1.27
N VAL A 25 1.89 10.01 -1.83
CA VAL A 25 3.13 9.95 -1.07
C VAL A 25 4.04 11.02 -1.64
N ASP A 26 4.55 11.87 -0.74
CA ASP A 26 5.41 12.98 -1.11
C ASP A 26 4.70 13.97 -2.06
N ASN A 27 5.18 14.14 -3.29
CA ASN A 27 4.60 15.10 -4.23
C ASN A 27 3.80 14.46 -5.37
N TRP A 28 3.46 13.19 -5.24
CA TRP A 28 2.60 12.52 -6.21
C TRP A 28 1.35 11.97 -5.53
N SER A 29 0.30 11.79 -6.32
CA SER A 29 -0.94 11.17 -5.85
C SER A 29 -1.64 10.47 -7.00
N ILE A 30 -2.45 9.47 -6.65
CA ILE A 30 -3.25 8.71 -7.61
C ILE A 30 -4.69 8.62 -7.12
N GLU A 31 -5.61 8.57 -8.07
CA GLU A 31 -7.02 8.38 -7.77
C GLU A 31 -7.43 6.96 -8.15
N LEU A 32 -8.23 6.34 -7.30
CA LEU A 32 -8.64 4.95 -7.46
C LEU A 32 -10.16 4.81 -7.38
N GLN A 33 -10.66 3.85 -8.13
CA GLN A 33 -12.04 3.39 -7.98
C GLN A 33 -12.18 2.58 -6.69
N LYS A 34 -13.40 2.46 -6.19
CA LYS A 34 -13.67 1.69 -4.98
C LYS A 34 -13.19 0.24 -5.09
N SER A 35 -13.44 -0.41 -6.24
CA SER A 35 -13.00 -1.78 -6.46
C SER A 35 -11.48 -1.93 -6.45
N GLU A 36 -10.78 -0.94 -6.99
CA GLU A 36 -9.32 -0.91 -7.02
C GLU A 36 -8.74 -0.74 -5.61
N PHE A 37 -9.34 0.14 -4.84
CA PHE A 37 -8.95 0.35 -3.45
C PHE A 37 -9.22 -0.89 -2.60
N TYR A 38 -10.36 -1.55 -2.82
CA TYR A 38 -10.68 -2.78 -2.11
C TYR A 38 -9.66 -3.89 -2.42
N SER A 39 -9.29 -4.05 -3.69
CA SER A 39 -8.27 -5.03 -4.08
C SER A 39 -6.92 -4.74 -3.42
N LEU A 40 -6.56 -3.46 -3.32
CA LEU A 40 -5.34 -3.05 -2.62
C LEU A 40 -5.41 -3.43 -1.13
N TYR A 41 -6.53 -3.14 -0.49
CA TYR A 41 -6.75 -3.49 0.90
C TYR A 41 -6.58 -5.00 1.13
N LEU A 42 -7.21 -5.82 0.29
CA LEU A 42 -7.10 -7.28 0.42
C LEU A 42 -5.67 -7.77 0.19
N LEU A 43 -4.98 -7.19 -0.78
CA LEU A 43 -3.59 -7.54 -1.07
C LEU A 43 -2.68 -7.22 0.12
N LEU A 44 -2.88 -6.06 0.72
CA LEU A 44 -2.11 -5.64 1.90
C LEU A 44 -2.35 -6.56 3.09
N LEU A 45 -3.61 -6.94 3.32
CA LEU A 45 -3.92 -7.91 4.38
C LEU A 45 -3.19 -9.24 4.15
N LYS A 46 -3.17 -9.69 2.90
CA LYS A 46 -2.57 -10.98 2.56
C LYS A 46 -1.06 -10.97 2.74
N ILE A 47 -0.39 -9.91 2.30
CA ILE A 47 1.07 -9.85 2.44
C ILE A 47 1.47 -9.71 3.92
N ASN A 48 0.67 -8.97 4.70
CA ASN A 48 0.89 -8.87 6.13
C ASN A 48 0.70 -10.22 6.83
N GLU A 49 -0.30 -10.98 6.42
CA GLU A 49 -0.54 -12.33 6.92
C GLU A 49 0.66 -13.24 6.67
N GLN A 50 1.23 -13.19 5.45
CA GLN A 50 2.42 -13.96 5.12
C GLN A 50 3.61 -13.56 5.97
N LEU A 51 3.79 -12.26 6.20
CA LEU A 51 4.85 -11.77 7.07
C LEU A 51 4.70 -12.30 8.50
N LEU A 52 3.48 -12.27 9.04
CA LEU A 52 3.21 -12.74 10.39
C LEU A 52 3.50 -14.24 10.55
N VAL A 53 3.25 -15.04 9.52
CA VAL A 53 3.53 -16.49 9.57
C VAL A 53 5.03 -16.76 9.75
N ILE A 54 5.89 -15.99 9.07
CA ILE A 54 7.34 -16.23 9.11
C ILE A 54 8.07 -15.40 10.15
N LYS A 55 7.40 -14.39 10.73
CA LYS A 55 8.05 -13.38 11.57
C LYS A 55 8.80 -13.97 12.77
N ASN A 56 8.24 -14.97 13.41
CA ASN A 56 8.85 -15.58 14.59
C ASN A 56 10.10 -16.39 14.27
N GLU A 57 10.29 -16.77 13.01
CA GLU A 57 11.46 -17.53 12.56
C GLU A 57 12.57 -16.62 12.07
N LEU A 58 12.31 -15.32 11.93
CA LEU A 58 13.28 -14.36 11.42
C LEU A 58 14.11 -13.75 12.54
N MET A 59 15.39 -13.60 12.28
CA MET A 59 16.27 -12.78 13.13
C MET A 59 16.00 -11.30 12.85
N ASP A 60 16.26 -10.43 13.84
CA ASP A 60 15.96 -9.00 13.73
C ASP A 60 16.61 -8.35 12.51
N GLU A 61 17.82 -8.75 12.18
CA GLU A 61 18.58 -8.16 11.08
C GLU A 61 18.41 -8.91 9.75
N GLU A 62 17.63 -9.96 9.74
CA GLU A 62 17.44 -10.77 8.53
C GLU A 62 16.62 -10.02 7.50
N PHE A 63 17.13 -9.93 6.27
CA PHE A 63 16.45 -9.28 5.16
C PHE A 63 15.41 -10.23 4.55
N ILE A 64 14.23 -9.71 4.28
CA ILE A 64 13.13 -10.47 3.69
C ILE A 64 12.64 -9.79 2.42
N SER A 65 12.13 -10.61 1.52
CA SER A 65 11.46 -10.15 0.30
C SER A 65 10.24 -11.03 0.07
N LEU A 66 9.07 -10.41 0.02
CA LEU A 66 7.81 -11.10 -0.26
C LEU A 66 7.15 -10.42 -1.45
N GLU A 67 6.46 -11.20 -2.28
CA GLU A 67 5.72 -10.63 -3.39
C GLU A 67 4.37 -11.32 -3.55
N LEU A 68 3.37 -10.55 -3.97
CA LEU A 68 2.03 -11.03 -4.23
C LEU A 68 1.40 -10.28 -5.38
N GLU A 69 0.52 -10.97 -6.08
CA GLU A 69 -0.28 -10.36 -7.13
C GLU A 69 -1.75 -10.56 -6.83
N ARG A 70 -2.52 -9.51 -6.96
CA ARG A 70 -3.98 -9.52 -6.99
C ARG A 70 -4.41 -8.42 -7.95
N LEU A 71 -4.73 -8.79 -9.15
CA LEU A 71 -5.08 -7.82 -10.19
C LEU A 71 -6.12 -6.82 -9.70
N PRO A 72 -5.98 -5.54 -9.96
CA PRO A 72 -4.99 -4.88 -10.85
C PRO A 72 -3.62 -4.59 -10.21
N TRP A 73 -3.30 -5.18 -9.08
CA TRP A 73 -2.11 -4.86 -8.29
C TRP A 73 -1.08 -5.98 -8.27
N TYR A 74 0.18 -5.59 -8.22
CA TYR A 74 1.32 -6.42 -7.84
C TYR A 74 2.06 -5.67 -6.74
N VAL A 75 2.52 -6.37 -5.69
CA VAL A 75 3.22 -5.75 -4.57
C VAL A 75 4.46 -6.55 -4.19
N GLU A 76 5.53 -5.82 -3.86
CA GLU A 76 6.73 -6.37 -3.26
C GLU A 76 6.95 -5.71 -1.90
N LEU A 77 7.18 -6.55 -0.88
CA LEU A 77 7.59 -6.09 0.45
C LEU A 77 9.05 -6.44 0.63
N GLU A 78 9.85 -5.46 1.02
CA GLU A 78 11.28 -5.67 1.27
C GLU A 78 11.70 -4.99 2.57
N GLY A 79 12.56 -5.64 3.32
CA GLY A 79 13.10 -5.07 4.55
C GLY A 79 13.35 -6.12 5.62
N LYS A 80 13.14 -5.71 6.85
CA LYS A 80 13.28 -6.56 8.03
C LYS A 80 11.90 -6.77 8.66
N LYS A 81 11.78 -7.72 9.57
CA LYS A 81 10.46 -8.11 10.10
C LYS A 81 9.67 -6.98 10.76
N ASN A 82 10.34 -5.94 11.27
CA ASN A 82 9.68 -4.83 11.95
C ASN A 82 9.73 -3.52 11.19
N GLU A 83 10.45 -3.45 10.07
CA GLU A 83 10.53 -2.25 9.26
C GLU A 83 10.77 -2.62 7.81
N TRP A 84 9.78 -2.30 6.98
CA TRP A 84 9.78 -2.71 5.58
C TRP A 84 9.18 -1.64 4.69
N SER A 85 9.56 -1.71 3.43
CA SER A 85 9.01 -0.87 2.37
C SER A 85 8.11 -1.69 1.47
N LEU A 86 7.26 -1.00 0.70
CA LEU A 86 6.38 -1.62 -0.28
C LEU A 86 6.56 -0.95 -1.63
N ARG A 87 6.62 -1.75 -2.67
CA ARG A 87 6.60 -1.28 -4.05
C ARG A 87 5.41 -1.90 -4.75
N PHE A 88 4.64 -1.08 -5.46
CA PHE A 88 3.43 -1.51 -6.15
C PHE A 88 3.55 -1.27 -7.64
N VAL A 89 2.98 -2.18 -8.40
CA VAL A 89 2.69 -1.96 -9.82
C VAL A 89 1.18 -2.10 -10.00
N PHE A 90 0.58 -1.13 -10.66
CA PHE A 90 -0.85 -1.10 -10.94
C PHE A 90 -1.06 -1.04 -12.44
N GLU A 91 -2.01 -1.83 -12.92
CA GLU A 91 -2.49 -1.73 -14.30
C GLU A 91 -3.99 -1.96 -14.29
N SER A 92 -4.76 -0.94 -14.71
CA SER A 92 -6.22 -1.04 -14.74
C SER A 92 -6.67 -2.11 -15.74
N GLN A 93 -7.85 -2.69 -15.50
CA GLN A 93 -8.37 -3.77 -16.33
C GLN A 93 -8.54 -3.36 -17.80
N ASP A 94 -8.91 -2.10 -18.05
CA ASP A 94 -9.06 -1.56 -19.39
C ASP A 94 -7.74 -1.07 -19.99
N GLN A 95 -6.63 -1.22 -19.25
CA GLN A 95 -5.28 -0.85 -19.65
C GLN A 95 -5.10 0.64 -19.96
N THR A 96 -6.02 1.48 -19.48
CA THR A 96 -5.92 2.94 -19.68
C THR A 96 -5.07 3.63 -18.64
N ARG A 97 -4.83 2.99 -17.51
CA ARG A 97 -4.01 3.56 -16.42
C ARG A 97 -3.02 2.53 -15.93
N SER A 98 -1.76 2.92 -15.86
CA SER A 98 -0.73 2.10 -15.22
C SER A 98 0.27 3.00 -14.53
N PHE A 99 0.79 2.54 -13.41
CA PHE A 99 1.79 3.30 -12.65
C PHE A 99 2.51 2.38 -11.68
N GLU A 100 3.64 2.87 -11.20
CA GLU A 100 4.37 2.27 -10.09
C GLU A 100 4.36 3.25 -8.93
N MET A 101 4.32 2.73 -7.70
CA MET A 101 4.49 3.57 -6.52
C MET A 101 5.34 2.85 -5.49
N TYR A 102 6.05 3.64 -4.70
CA TYR A 102 6.95 3.14 -3.69
C TYR A 102 6.63 3.81 -2.36
N TRP A 103 6.44 3.00 -1.33
CA TRP A 103 6.21 3.47 0.04
C TRP A 103 7.43 3.12 0.88
N PRO A 104 8.29 4.12 1.21
CA PRO A 104 9.48 3.86 2.00
C PRO A 104 9.17 3.58 3.47
N ILE A 105 10.17 3.10 4.19
CA ILE A 105 10.12 2.97 5.65
C ILE A 105 10.14 4.38 6.25
N PRO A 106 9.28 4.72 7.21
CA PRO A 106 8.20 3.95 7.83
C PRO A 106 6.82 4.18 7.19
N ILE A 107 6.77 4.87 6.06
CA ILE A 107 5.52 5.25 5.39
C ILE A 107 4.68 4.03 5.04
N ALA A 108 5.33 2.94 4.61
CA ALA A 108 4.62 1.72 4.21
C ALA A 108 3.73 1.18 5.35
N GLN A 109 4.26 1.13 6.57
CA GLN A 109 3.50 0.65 7.72
C GLN A 109 2.38 1.60 8.10
N ASP A 110 2.64 2.90 8.06
CA ASP A 110 1.63 3.91 8.37
C ASP A 110 0.48 3.85 7.36
N LEU A 111 0.79 3.81 6.06
CA LEU A 111 -0.24 3.74 5.02
C LEU A 111 -1.02 2.43 5.08
N PHE A 112 -0.34 1.31 5.32
CA PHE A 112 -1.04 0.03 5.49
C PHE A 112 -2.09 0.13 6.60
N ASN A 113 -1.70 0.65 7.76
CA ASN A 113 -2.62 0.77 8.89
C ASN A 113 -3.78 1.70 8.56
N GLU A 114 -3.51 2.82 7.89
CA GLU A 114 -4.56 3.80 7.56
C GLU A 114 -5.52 3.27 6.49
N ILE A 115 -5.01 2.57 5.48
CA ILE A 115 -5.89 1.94 4.47
C ILE A 115 -6.79 0.89 5.13
N LYS A 116 -6.21 0.07 6.00
CA LYS A 116 -6.96 -0.94 6.74
C LYS A 116 -8.06 -0.27 7.58
N ASN A 117 -7.70 0.75 8.34
CA ASN A 117 -8.66 1.46 9.19
C ASN A 117 -9.75 2.14 8.37
N MET A 118 -9.39 2.79 7.27
CA MET A 118 -10.35 3.46 6.42
C MET A 118 -11.35 2.48 5.83
N TRP A 119 -10.89 1.37 5.27
CA TRP A 119 -11.79 0.39 4.67
C TRP A 119 -12.70 -0.26 5.73
N GLU A 120 -12.13 -0.68 6.86
CA GLU A 120 -12.87 -1.40 7.90
C GLU A 120 -13.86 -0.51 8.65
N SER A 121 -13.70 0.81 8.59
CA SER A 121 -14.64 1.75 9.21
C SER A 121 -15.77 2.20 8.27
N MET A 122 -15.74 1.79 7.02
CA MET A 122 -16.80 2.13 6.06
C MET A 122 -17.96 1.14 6.17
N ASP A 123 -19.14 1.68 6.23
CA ASP A 123 -20.36 0.87 6.26
C ASP A 123 -21.06 0.88 4.90
#